data_ae6a1363643bbc44a58c0fa60c2eff54
#
_entry.id   ae6a1363643bbc44a58c0fa60c2eff54
#
_cell.length_a   1.000
_cell.length_b   1.000
_cell.length_c   1.000
_cell.angle_alpha   90.00
_cell.angle_beta   90.00
_cell.angle_gamma   90.00
#
_symmetry.space_group_name_H-M   'P 1'
#
loop_
_entity.id
_entity.type
_entity.pdbx_description
1 polymer ?
#
loop_
_entity_poly.entity_id
_entity_poly.type
_entity_poly.pdbx_seq_one_letter_code
_entity_poly.pdbx_strand_id
1 'polypeptide(L)'
;MLRYDSTTCWEVFPGFYENTRTRSYCHAWSASPALFMQKYLTGIQMEVEGFREITVDLQEPKLEWCRSSIPTPFGAIDLDWDQSDGHLLLRLPQEIRLRALRAEGFQVRIERTI
;
A
#
# COMPACT_ATOMS: atom_id res chain seq x y z
N MET A 1 -3.31 10.22 -15.43
CA MET A 1 -4.09 11.07 -14.50
C MET A 1 -3.40 12.39 -14.19
N LEU A 2 -2.16 12.40 -13.73
CA LEU A 2 -1.43 13.65 -13.39
C LEU A 2 -1.38 14.67 -14.56
N ARG A 3 -1.23 14.19 -15.79
CA ARG A 3 -1.20 15.04 -16.99
C ARG A 3 -2.47 15.87 -17.20
N TYR A 4 -3.59 15.44 -16.64
CA TYR A 4 -4.90 16.06 -16.84
C TYR A 4 -5.46 16.69 -15.55
N ASP A 5 -4.61 16.85 -14.52
CA ASP A 5 -4.99 17.38 -13.19
C ASP A 5 -6.24 16.70 -12.60
N SER A 6 -6.39 15.40 -12.90
CA SER A 6 -7.53 14.64 -12.40
C SER A 6 -7.38 14.36 -10.91
N THR A 7 -8.44 14.59 -10.17
CA THR A 7 -8.54 14.36 -8.72
C THR A 7 -9.14 12.98 -8.38
N THR A 8 -9.58 12.26 -9.41
CA THR A 8 -10.24 10.95 -9.29
C THR A 8 -9.67 9.96 -10.30
N CYS A 9 -9.99 8.70 -10.15
CA CYS A 9 -9.60 7.66 -11.10
C CYS A 9 -10.63 7.57 -12.23
N TRP A 10 -10.25 8.03 -13.41
CA TRP A 10 -11.09 8.01 -14.59
C TRP A 10 -11.13 6.62 -15.22
N GLU A 11 -12.28 6.29 -15.85
CA GLU A 11 -12.45 5.04 -16.58
C GLU A 11 -11.56 4.98 -17.82
N VAL A 12 -11.52 6.07 -18.60
CA VAL A 12 -10.76 6.18 -19.85
C VAL A 12 -10.07 7.52 -19.92
N PHE A 13 -8.82 7.54 -20.39
CA PHE A 13 -8.10 8.79 -20.64
C PHE A 13 -8.41 9.36 -22.02
N PRO A 14 -8.44 10.71 -22.15
CA PRO A 14 -8.56 11.36 -23.44
C PRO A 14 -7.47 10.90 -24.43
N GLY A 15 -7.85 10.73 -25.69
CA GLY A 15 -6.94 10.32 -26.76
C GLY A 15 -6.84 8.80 -26.97
N PHE A 16 -7.47 7.98 -26.13
CA PHE A 16 -7.55 6.53 -26.33
C PHE A 16 -8.57 6.14 -27.40
N TYR A 17 -9.61 6.95 -27.57
CA TYR A 17 -10.67 6.79 -28.57
C TYR A 17 -10.93 8.13 -29.25
N GLU A 18 -11.51 8.12 -30.45
CA GLU A 18 -11.82 9.31 -31.22
C GLU A 18 -12.70 10.32 -30.48
N ASN A 19 -13.54 9.87 -29.55
CA ASN A 19 -14.32 10.70 -28.64
C ASN A 19 -13.60 10.78 -27.29
N THR A 20 -12.96 11.89 -27.04
CA THR A 20 -12.03 12.18 -25.95
C THR A 20 -12.62 12.36 -24.57
N ARG A 21 -13.85 11.88 -24.31
CA ARG A 21 -14.47 11.95 -22.99
C ARG A 21 -14.42 10.60 -22.30
N THR A 22 -14.00 10.58 -21.04
CA THR A 22 -14.18 9.41 -20.19
C THR A 22 -15.69 9.20 -19.93
N ARG A 23 -16.10 7.92 -19.82
CA ARG A 23 -17.49 7.58 -19.46
C ARG A 23 -17.76 7.86 -17.98
N SER A 24 -16.75 7.69 -17.14
CA SER A 24 -16.81 7.95 -15.72
C SER A 24 -15.56 8.67 -15.23
N TYR A 25 -15.76 9.75 -14.49
CA TYR A 25 -14.67 10.50 -13.84
C TYR A 25 -14.27 9.90 -12.48
N CYS A 26 -15.04 8.95 -11.96
CA CYS A 26 -14.69 8.20 -10.76
C CYS A 26 -15.10 6.75 -10.98
N HIS A 27 -14.15 5.92 -11.40
CA HIS A 27 -14.36 4.53 -11.75
C HIS A 27 -13.60 3.62 -10.78
N ALA A 28 -14.33 2.80 -10.03
CA ALA A 28 -13.76 1.99 -8.97
C ALA A 28 -12.68 1.01 -9.45
N TRP A 29 -12.86 0.40 -10.61
CA TRP A 29 -11.85 -0.51 -11.18
C TRP A 29 -10.55 0.20 -11.55
N SER A 30 -10.61 1.47 -11.91
CA SER A 30 -9.43 2.29 -12.20
C SER A 30 -8.65 2.67 -10.93
N ALA A 31 -9.21 2.42 -9.75
CA ALA A 31 -8.54 2.61 -8.46
C ALA A 31 -7.70 1.39 -8.01
N SER A 32 -7.78 0.26 -8.72
CA SER A 32 -7.01 -0.95 -8.41
C SER A 32 -5.48 -0.74 -8.25
N PRO A 33 -4.82 0.22 -8.92
CA PRO A 33 -3.41 0.51 -8.66
C PRO A 33 -3.09 0.80 -7.19
N ALA A 34 -4.02 1.41 -6.43
CA ALA A 34 -3.82 1.67 -5.01
C ALA A 34 -3.63 0.38 -4.20
N LEU A 35 -4.43 -0.66 -4.48
CA LEU A 35 -4.29 -1.97 -3.86
C LEU A 35 -2.95 -2.62 -4.23
N PHE A 36 -2.55 -2.54 -5.49
CA PHE A 36 -1.28 -3.10 -5.95
C PHE A 36 -0.09 -2.35 -5.37
N MET A 37 -0.13 -1.04 -5.25
CA MET A 37 0.89 -0.25 -4.55
C MET A 37 1.03 -0.71 -3.11
N GLN A 38 -0.08 -0.85 -2.39
CA GLN A 38 -0.05 -1.36 -1.03
C GLN A 38 0.62 -2.74 -0.97
N LYS A 39 0.19 -3.68 -1.78
CA LYS A 39 0.68 -5.06 -1.74
C LYS A 39 2.13 -5.20 -2.19
N TYR A 40 2.49 -4.59 -3.31
CA TYR A 40 3.79 -4.85 -3.96
C TYR A 40 4.87 -3.83 -3.64
N LEU A 41 4.52 -2.61 -3.26
CA LEU A 41 5.52 -1.60 -2.88
C LEU A 41 5.77 -1.57 -1.38
N THR A 42 4.72 -1.65 -0.56
CA THR A 42 4.90 -1.71 0.89
C THR A 42 5.20 -3.10 1.41
N GLY A 43 4.78 -4.14 0.69
CA GLY A 43 4.87 -5.53 1.12
C GLY A 43 3.77 -5.97 2.09
N ILE A 44 2.84 -5.09 2.46
CA ILE A 44 1.75 -5.41 3.39
C ILE A 44 0.62 -6.10 2.65
N GLN A 45 0.27 -7.30 3.09
CA GLN A 45 -0.83 -8.10 2.55
C GLN A 45 -1.87 -8.35 3.64
N MET A 46 -3.12 -8.08 3.28
CA MET A 46 -4.27 -8.42 4.13
C MET A 46 -4.58 -9.91 3.98
N GLU A 47 -4.50 -10.66 5.06
CA GLU A 47 -4.78 -12.10 5.08
C GLU A 47 -6.23 -12.41 5.46
N VAL A 48 -6.82 -11.56 6.28
CA VAL A 48 -8.20 -11.67 6.74
C VAL A 48 -8.90 -10.33 6.54
N GLU A 49 -10.16 -10.37 6.12
CA GLU A 49 -10.98 -9.18 5.91
C GLU A 49 -10.92 -8.20 7.10
N GLY A 50 -10.90 -6.91 6.78
CA GLY A 50 -10.80 -5.84 7.76
C GLY A 50 -9.43 -5.68 8.41
N PHE A 51 -8.37 -6.23 7.81
CA PHE A 51 -6.99 -6.17 8.33
C PHE A 51 -6.80 -6.80 9.71
N ARG A 52 -7.63 -7.75 10.11
CA ARG A 52 -7.44 -8.45 11.39
C ARG A 52 -6.15 -9.28 11.44
N GLU A 53 -5.71 -9.74 10.28
CA GLU A 53 -4.45 -10.45 10.13
C GLU A 53 -3.73 -9.97 8.88
N ILE A 54 -2.44 -9.69 9.00
CA ILE A 54 -1.59 -9.24 7.90
C ILE A 54 -0.31 -10.06 7.81
N THR A 55 0.27 -10.05 6.62
CA THR A 55 1.64 -10.48 6.35
C THR A 55 2.43 -9.30 5.81
N VAL A 56 3.70 -9.17 6.20
CA VAL A 56 4.65 -8.23 5.59
C VAL A 56 5.70 -9.05 4.84
N ASP A 57 5.82 -8.79 3.54
CA ASP A 57 6.77 -9.48 2.67
C ASP A 57 7.62 -8.47 1.89
N LEU A 58 8.87 -8.34 2.28
CA LEU A 58 9.90 -7.50 1.67
C LEU A 58 11.11 -8.31 1.20
N GLN A 59 10.91 -9.52 0.69
CA GLN A 59 12.01 -10.35 0.18
C GLN A 59 12.67 -9.71 -1.05
N GLU A 60 11.89 -9.06 -1.90
CA GLU A 60 12.36 -8.37 -3.10
C GLU A 60 11.79 -6.95 -3.18
N PRO A 61 12.28 -6.02 -2.33
CA PRO A 61 11.76 -4.66 -2.35
C PRO A 61 12.04 -3.99 -3.69
N LYS A 62 11.02 -3.34 -4.25
CA LYS A 62 11.08 -2.65 -5.56
C LYS A 62 11.52 -1.19 -5.45
N LEU A 63 11.57 -0.67 -4.23
CA LEU A 63 11.95 0.71 -3.93
C LEU A 63 13.21 0.71 -3.06
N GLU A 64 13.91 1.83 -3.02
CA GLU A 64 15.03 2.01 -2.10
C GLU A 64 14.56 2.24 -0.66
N TRP A 65 13.43 2.92 -0.52
CA TRP A 65 12.79 3.19 0.76
C TRP A 65 11.27 3.33 0.59
N CYS A 66 10.54 3.17 1.66
CA CYS A 66 9.09 3.36 1.67
C CYS A 66 8.61 3.84 3.04
N ARG A 67 7.73 4.82 3.03
CA ARG A 67 6.91 5.20 4.18
C ARG A 67 5.46 5.12 3.79
N SER A 68 4.70 4.38 4.55
CA SER A 68 3.27 4.21 4.28
C SER A 68 2.47 4.19 5.56
N SER A 69 1.24 4.65 5.46
CA SER A 69 0.23 4.57 6.51
C SER A 69 -1.06 4.04 5.92
N ILE A 70 -1.52 2.92 6.41
CA ILE A 70 -2.71 2.23 5.91
C ILE A 70 -3.79 2.32 6.97
N PRO A 71 -4.89 3.05 6.71
CA PRO A 71 -5.99 3.12 7.65
C PRO A 71 -6.72 1.78 7.75
N THR A 72 -7.02 1.36 8.96
CA THR A 72 -7.82 0.17 9.23
C THR A 72 -8.91 0.50 10.25
N PRO A 73 -9.91 -0.38 10.43
CA PRO A 73 -10.92 -0.20 11.47
C PRO A 73 -10.34 -0.13 12.91
N PHE A 74 -9.11 -0.59 13.11
CA PHE A 74 -8.44 -0.64 14.42
C PHE A 74 -7.40 0.46 14.63
N GLY A 75 -7.22 1.34 13.65
CA GLY A 75 -6.18 2.35 13.62
C GLY A 75 -5.24 2.15 12.43
N ALA A 76 -4.26 3.02 12.27
CA ALA A 76 -3.34 2.94 11.15
C ALA A 76 -2.26 1.87 11.35
N ILE A 77 -1.93 1.20 10.26
CA ILE A 77 -0.69 0.42 10.15
C ILE A 77 0.34 1.34 9.52
N ASP A 78 1.40 1.65 10.25
CA ASP A 78 2.50 2.45 9.73
C ASP A 78 3.71 1.56 9.45
N LEU A 79 4.27 1.72 8.27
CA LEU A 79 5.47 1.03 7.82
C LEU A 79 6.50 2.04 7.33
N ASP A 80 7.72 1.94 7.84
CA ASP A 80 8.86 2.73 7.40
C ASP A 80 10.06 1.80 7.24
N TRP A 81 10.62 1.75 6.04
CA TRP A 81 11.81 0.96 5.78
C TRP A 81 12.72 1.66 4.75
N ASP A 82 14.02 1.41 4.89
CA ASP A 82 15.05 1.94 4.00
C ASP A 82 16.14 0.88 3.80
N GLN A 83 16.46 0.58 2.55
CA GLN A 83 17.52 -0.38 2.22
C GLN A 83 18.92 0.16 2.50
N SER A 84 19.12 1.47 2.50
CA SER A 84 20.44 2.08 2.68
C SER A 84 21.03 1.83 4.06
N ASP A 85 20.22 1.87 5.10
CA ASP A 85 20.61 1.56 6.48
C ASP A 85 20.06 0.23 7.01
N GLY A 86 19.17 -0.41 6.21
CA GLY A 86 18.60 -1.71 6.53
C GLY A 86 17.57 -1.68 7.65
N HIS A 87 16.95 -0.54 7.97
CA HIS A 87 15.91 -0.50 9.00
C HIS A 87 14.53 -0.84 8.45
N LEU A 88 13.71 -1.45 9.28
CA LEU A 88 12.29 -1.63 9.07
C LEU A 88 11.55 -1.41 10.38
N LEU A 89 10.69 -0.41 10.42
CA LEU A 89 9.81 -0.11 11.54
C LEU A 89 8.37 -0.39 11.13
N LEU A 90 7.71 -1.27 11.87
CA LEU A 90 6.31 -1.60 11.70
C LEU A 90 5.55 -1.24 12.96
N ARG A 91 4.58 -0.33 12.86
CA ARG A 91 3.65 -0.01 13.92
C ARG A 91 2.29 -0.60 13.63
N LEU A 92 1.78 -1.40 14.54
CA LEU A 92 0.52 -2.13 14.41
C LEU A 92 -0.40 -1.83 15.57
N PRO A 93 -1.70 -1.60 15.32
CA PRO A 93 -2.72 -1.73 16.35
C PRO A 93 -2.68 -3.09 17.04
N GLN A 94 -3.03 -3.14 18.32
CA GLN A 94 -2.96 -4.37 19.11
C GLN A 94 -3.91 -5.48 18.61
N GLU A 95 -5.01 -5.08 18.01
CA GLU A 95 -6.04 -5.97 17.47
C GLU A 95 -5.61 -6.67 16.17
N ILE A 96 -4.57 -6.16 15.52
CA ILE A 96 -4.09 -6.70 14.25
C ILE A 96 -3.02 -7.76 14.51
N ARG A 97 -3.28 -8.96 14.05
CA ARG A 97 -2.31 -10.07 14.13
C ARG A 97 -1.30 -10.00 12.98
N LEU A 98 -0.03 -10.08 13.32
CA LEU A 98 1.03 -10.28 12.34
C LEU A 98 1.25 -11.78 12.15
N ARG A 99 0.83 -12.31 10.98
CA ARG A 99 0.96 -13.73 10.66
C ARG A 99 2.40 -14.10 10.31
N ALA A 100 3.04 -13.31 9.48
CA ALA A 100 4.42 -13.50 9.06
C ALA A 100 5.06 -12.17 8.69
N LEU A 101 6.36 -12.08 8.89
CA LEU A 101 7.18 -10.98 8.42
C LEU A 101 8.43 -11.56 7.76
N ARG A 102 8.62 -11.26 6.48
CA ARG A 102 9.75 -11.69 5.67
C ARG A 102 10.49 -10.44 5.19
N ALA A 103 11.63 -10.17 5.78
CA ALA A 103 12.42 -8.98 5.49
C ALA A 103 13.91 -9.29 5.71
N GLU A 104 14.46 -10.19 4.89
CA GLU A 104 15.87 -10.53 4.96
C GLU A 104 16.74 -9.29 4.71
N GLY A 105 17.79 -9.12 5.53
CA GLY A 105 18.68 -7.97 5.45
C GLY A 105 18.21 -6.72 6.17
N PHE A 106 16.98 -6.73 6.73
CA PHE A 106 16.48 -5.63 7.54
C PHE A 106 16.59 -5.90 9.03
N GLN A 107 16.93 -4.85 9.79
CA GLN A 107 16.75 -4.82 11.24
C GLN A 107 15.32 -4.41 11.53
N VAL A 108 14.52 -5.35 12.01
CA VAL A 108 13.07 -5.18 12.19
C VAL A 108 12.77 -4.70 13.60
N ARG A 109 11.97 -3.65 13.69
CA ARG A 109 11.37 -3.17 14.93
C ARG A 109 9.86 -3.14 14.78
N ILE A 110 9.18 -3.81 15.71
CA ILE A 110 7.71 -3.85 15.74
C ILE A 110 7.24 -3.11 16.99
N GLU A 111 6.38 -2.12 16.79
CA GLU A 111 5.74 -1.36 17.85
C GLU A 111 4.23 -1.62 17.81
N ARG A 112 3.64 -1.79 18.99
CA ARG A 112 2.18 -1.92 19.13
C ARG A 112 1.58 -0.58 19.54
N THR A 113 0.57 -0.16 18.82
CA THR A 113 -0.18 1.07 19.13
C THR A 113 -1.49 0.72 19.81
N ILE A 114 -1.89 1.61 20.69
CA ILE A 114 -3.15 1.46 21.44
C ILE A 114 -4.32 2.02 20.63
#